data_e92c4b7e3f17721d73d6db10264a3cd5
#
_entry.id   e92c4b7e3f17721d73d6db10264a3cd5
#
_cell.length_a   1.000
_cell.length_b   1.000
_cell.length_c   1.000
_cell.angle_alpha   90.00
_cell.angle_beta   90.00
_cell.angle_gamma   90.00
#
_symmetry.space_group_name_H-M   'P 1'
#
loop_
_entity.id
_entity.type
_entity.pdbx_description
1 polymer ?
#
loop_
_entity_poly.entity_id
_entity_poly.type
_entity_poly.pdbx_seq_one_letter_code
_entity_poly.pdbx_strand_id
1 'polypeptide(L)'
;MEKTFETPGGVRLSVEIHAGLVVVTAGAVDRTVVTLEADNAGAADLVERATVECRPSGSRHVVEVKLPRVYGMRLLRRNAVTVRVEVPERAEIEVATASADLEINGPVGDVDFKTASGNASIDDVAADVTTKTASGSVTIGTVGGDIRASTVSGDLRCSSVAGAAHFSATSGDLELGAAGSRVEVKATSGNVRLGELAAGADVKNVSGNVRVLALGEGQLHVRSVSGDVAVGVVKGVQLHVDVETASGLVHSDIPLRDGPVGGAGRPEARVDLSVRSVSGNVEIGRALEHVA
;
A
#
# COMPACT_ATOMS: atom_id res chain seq x y z
N MET A 1 -31.23 0.15 -6.00
CA MET A 1 -31.21 1.11 -7.12
C MET A 1 -30.13 0.70 -8.08
N GLU A 2 -30.42 0.65 -9.36
CA GLU A 2 -29.41 0.33 -10.39
C GLU A 2 -29.42 1.40 -11.47
N LYS A 3 -28.23 1.82 -11.91
CA LYS A 3 -28.05 2.74 -13.03
C LYS A 3 -26.93 2.26 -13.94
N THR A 4 -27.18 2.30 -15.23
CA THR A 4 -26.19 1.94 -16.26
C THR A 4 -25.86 3.17 -17.10
N PHE A 5 -24.58 3.35 -17.39
CA PHE A 5 -24.08 4.45 -18.21
C PHE A 5 -23.19 3.89 -19.30
N GLU A 6 -23.43 4.29 -20.54
CA GLU A 6 -22.48 4.03 -21.62
C GLU A 6 -21.24 4.89 -21.42
N THR A 7 -20.12 4.24 -21.21
CA THR A 7 -18.85 4.91 -20.88
C THR A 7 -17.71 4.40 -21.76
N PRO A 8 -17.83 4.55 -23.08
CA PRO A 8 -16.75 4.16 -23.97
C PRO A 8 -15.52 5.01 -23.71
N GLY A 9 -14.38 4.38 -23.51
CA GLY A 9 -13.10 5.04 -23.21
C GLY A 9 -12.77 5.08 -21.72
N GLY A 10 -12.07 6.13 -21.27
CA GLY A 10 -11.63 6.24 -19.88
C GLY A 10 -12.75 6.58 -18.91
N VAL A 11 -12.75 5.96 -17.75
CA VAL A 11 -13.69 6.24 -16.66
C VAL A 11 -12.95 6.72 -15.42
N ARG A 12 -13.47 7.76 -14.79
CA ARG A 12 -13.16 8.11 -13.41
C ARG A 12 -14.40 7.85 -12.57
N LEU A 13 -14.29 6.94 -11.62
CA LEU A 13 -15.31 6.65 -10.62
C LEU A 13 -14.99 7.40 -9.34
N SER A 14 -15.92 8.22 -8.84
CA SER A 14 -15.81 8.89 -7.54
C SER A 14 -16.94 8.43 -6.64
N VAL A 15 -16.62 7.83 -5.50
CA VAL A 15 -17.59 7.29 -4.53
C VAL A 15 -17.40 7.99 -3.18
N GLU A 16 -18.45 8.62 -2.68
CA GLU A 16 -18.49 9.22 -1.33
C GLU A 16 -19.62 8.59 -0.51
N ILE A 17 -19.24 7.74 0.46
CA ILE A 17 -20.21 7.09 1.37
C ILE A 17 -19.73 7.16 2.83
N HIS A 18 -20.63 6.99 3.79
CA HIS A 18 -20.26 7.06 5.21
C HIS A 18 -19.93 5.71 5.79
N ALA A 19 -20.77 4.70 5.55
CA ALA A 19 -20.62 3.37 6.12
C ALA A 19 -21.20 2.31 5.16
N GLY A 20 -20.64 1.11 5.19
CA GLY A 20 -21.08 -0.01 4.38
C GLY A 20 -19.93 -0.67 3.64
N LEU A 21 -20.15 -1.02 2.40
CA LEU A 21 -19.18 -1.70 1.55
C LEU A 21 -19.19 -1.08 0.15
N VAL A 22 -18.02 -0.82 -0.39
CA VAL A 22 -17.83 -0.45 -1.80
C VAL A 22 -17.12 -1.60 -2.49
N VAL A 23 -17.74 -2.19 -3.50
CA VAL A 23 -17.15 -3.22 -4.34
C VAL A 23 -17.03 -2.67 -5.75
N VAL A 24 -15.82 -2.59 -6.25
CA VAL A 24 -15.53 -2.18 -7.63
C VAL A 24 -15.00 -3.39 -8.37
N THR A 25 -15.60 -3.72 -9.49
CA THR A 25 -15.13 -4.80 -10.38
C THR A 25 -14.77 -4.21 -11.73
N ALA A 26 -13.51 -4.29 -12.09
CA ALA A 26 -13.02 -3.84 -13.39
C ALA A 26 -12.98 -5.01 -14.37
N GLY A 27 -13.45 -4.78 -15.61
CA GLY A 27 -13.47 -5.80 -16.64
C GLY A 27 -13.49 -5.22 -18.05
N ALA A 28 -13.46 -6.10 -19.04
CA ALA A 28 -13.48 -5.75 -20.45
C ALA A 28 -14.91 -5.33 -20.90
N VAL A 29 -15.40 -4.24 -20.33
CA VAL A 29 -16.72 -3.65 -20.62
C VAL A 29 -16.56 -2.22 -21.12
N ASP A 30 -17.56 -1.70 -21.85
CA ASP A 30 -17.61 -0.32 -22.34
C ASP A 30 -18.70 0.52 -21.67
N ARG A 31 -19.21 0.02 -20.55
CA ARG A 31 -20.26 0.64 -19.75
C ARG A 31 -19.90 0.60 -18.26
N THR A 32 -20.50 1.51 -17.50
CA THR A 32 -20.41 1.49 -16.04
C THR A 32 -21.78 1.19 -15.45
N VAL A 33 -21.88 0.18 -14.60
CA VAL A 33 -23.09 -0.21 -13.89
C VAL A 33 -22.91 0.08 -12.41
N VAL A 34 -23.81 0.87 -11.83
CA VAL A 34 -23.80 1.21 -10.40
C VAL A 34 -25.03 0.61 -9.75
N THR A 35 -24.83 -0.26 -8.77
CA THR A 35 -25.90 -0.88 -7.98
C THR A 35 -25.77 -0.47 -6.51
N LEU A 36 -26.81 0.11 -5.95
CA LEU A 36 -26.91 0.47 -4.54
C LEU A 36 -27.90 -0.45 -3.84
N GLU A 37 -27.44 -1.16 -2.83
CA GLU A 37 -28.21 -2.10 -2.00
C GLU A 37 -28.29 -1.58 -0.56
N ALA A 38 -29.45 -1.62 0.02
CA ALA A 38 -29.71 -1.18 1.38
C ALA A 38 -29.92 -2.35 2.30
N ASP A 39 -29.16 -2.43 3.38
CA ASP A 39 -29.25 -3.53 4.36
C ASP A 39 -30.49 -3.39 5.30
N ASN A 40 -31.07 -2.19 5.41
CA ASN A 40 -32.21 -1.92 6.27
C ASN A 40 -33.02 -0.70 5.79
N ALA A 41 -34.16 -0.45 6.42
CA ALA A 41 -35.05 0.66 6.05
C ALA A 41 -34.40 2.05 6.18
N GLY A 42 -33.46 2.24 7.10
CA GLY A 42 -32.71 3.50 7.23
C GLY A 42 -31.69 3.68 6.11
N ALA A 43 -31.10 2.60 5.63
CA ALA A 43 -30.23 2.58 4.47
C ALA A 43 -31.02 2.79 3.16
N ALA A 44 -32.27 2.30 3.09
CA ALA A 44 -33.15 2.53 1.95
C ALA A 44 -33.43 4.02 1.71
N ASP A 45 -33.69 4.82 2.77
CA ASP A 45 -33.81 6.29 2.68
C ASP A 45 -32.52 6.96 2.13
N LEU A 46 -31.35 6.42 2.49
CA LEU A 46 -30.08 6.91 1.94
C LEU A 46 -29.93 6.59 0.45
N VAL A 47 -30.32 5.37 0.05
CA VAL A 47 -30.28 4.95 -1.35
C VAL A 47 -31.25 5.75 -2.22
N GLU A 48 -32.47 6.04 -1.73
CA GLU A 48 -33.43 6.87 -2.46
C GLU A 48 -32.94 8.30 -2.70
N ARG A 49 -32.15 8.84 -1.76
CA ARG A 49 -31.59 10.20 -1.81
C ARG A 49 -30.16 10.24 -2.35
N ALA A 50 -29.63 9.10 -2.79
CA ALA A 50 -28.30 9.02 -3.36
C ALA A 50 -28.23 9.75 -4.70
N THR A 51 -27.14 10.45 -4.93
CA THR A 51 -26.82 11.01 -6.23
C THR A 51 -25.95 10.03 -6.98
N VAL A 52 -26.40 9.56 -8.14
CA VAL A 52 -25.63 8.76 -9.06
C VAL A 52 -25.72 9.40 -10.44
N GLU A 53 -24.62 10.00 -10.89
CA GLU A 53 -24.56 10.79 -12.12
C GLU A 53 -23.34 10.41 -12.96
N CYS A 54 -23.49 10.50 -14.27
CA CYS A 54 -22.38 10.39 -15.19
C CYS A 54 -22.26 11.67 -16.01
N ARG A 55 -21.07 12.22 -16.08
CA ARG A 55 -20.78 13.46 -16.83
C ARG A 55 -19.59 13.22 -17.77
N PRO A 56 -19.68 13.66 -19.03
CA PRO A 56 -18.52 13.65 -19.91
C PRO A 56 -17.48 14.69 -19.45
N SER A 57 -16.22 14.34 -19.48
CA SER A 57 -15.10 15.22 -19.14
C SER A 57 -13.94 15.00 -20.14
N GLY A 58 -13.95 15.76 -21.22
CA GLY A 58 -13.02 15.58 -22.34
C GLY A 58 -13.21 14.24 -23.02
N SER A 59 -12.19 13.40 -23.06
CA SER A 59 -12.23 12.04 -23.60
C SER A 59 -12.62 10.97 -22.57
N ARG A 60 -13.03 11.37 -21.37
CA ARG A 60 -13.35 10.48 -20.25
C ARG A 60 -14.78 10.71 -19.76
N HIS A 61 -15.28 9.75 -18.99
CA HIS A 61 -16.54 9.85 -18.27
C HIS A 61 -16.25 9.89 -16.76
N VAL A 62 -16.89 10.81 -16.07
CA VAL A 62 -16.85 10.88 -14.60
C VAL A 62 -18.17 10.36 -14.06
N VAL A 63 -18.10 9.22 -13.39
CA VAL A 63 -19.24 8.62 -12.68
C VAL A 63 -19.12 8.95 -11.21
N GLU A 64 -20.11 9.65 -10.70
CA GLU A 64 -20.13 10.13 -9.33
C GLU A 64 -21.25 9.44 -8.55
N VAL A 65 -20.88 8.84 -7.40
CA VAL A 65 -21.81 8.18 -6.47
C VAL A 65 -21.67 8.85 -5.10
N LYS A 66 -22.71 9.58 -4.68
CA LYS A 66 -22.72 10.26 -3.38
C LYS A 66 -23.94 9.88 -2.57
N LEU A 67 -23.71 9.41 -1.35
CA LEU A 67 -24.77 9.24 -0.37
C LEU A 67 -24.88 10.47 0.53
N PRO A 68 -26.11 10.84 0.93
CA PRO A 68 -26.31 11.99 1.80
C PRO A 68 -25.63 11.82 3.15
N ARG A 69 -25.04 12.88 3.67
CA ARG A 69 -24.40 12.86 4.99
C ARG A 69 -25.44 12.69 6.08
N VAL A 70 -25.19 11.79 7.01
CA VAL A 70 -26.05 11.53 8.17
C VAL A 70 -25.51 12.30 9.36
N TYR A 71 -26.38 13.14 9.98
CA TYR A 71 -26.02 13.93 11.16
C TYR A 71 -26.86 13.53 12.38
N GLY A 72 -26.31 13.71 13.59
CA GLY A 72 -27.02 13.54 14.85
C GLY A 72 -27.23 12.10 15.28
N MET A 73 -28.29 11.82 16.04
CA MET A 73 -28.60 10.49 16.61
C MET A 73 -28.84 9.38 15.56
N ARG A 74 -29.02 9.73 14.29
CA ARG A 74 -29.08 8.75 13.18
C ARG A 74 -27.73 8.06 12.91
N LEU A 75 -26.60 8.63 13.34
CA LEU A 75 -25.28 7.99 13.31
C LEU A 75 -25.21 6.72 14.18
N LEU A 76 -26.05 6.58 15.19
CA LEU A 76 -26.09 5.39 16.07
C LEU A 76 -26.80 4.19 15.42
N ARG A 77 -27.52 4.37 14.32
CA ARG A 77 -28.08 3.27 13.55
C ARG A 77 -27.06 2.87 12.47
N ARG A 78 -26.65 1.63 12.46
CA ARG A 78 -25.84 1.02 11.40
C ARG A 78 -26.65 0.99 10.10
N ASN A 79 -26.67 2.10 9.38
CA ASN A 79 -27.25 2.19 8.06
C ASN A 79 -26.15 1.92 7.04
N ALA A 80 -25.81 0.65 6.84
CA ALA A 80 -24.83 0.23 5.86
C ALA A 80 -25.49 0.19 4.46
N VAL A 81 -24.78 0.73 3.49
CA VAL A 81 -25.15 0.63 2.08
C VAL A 81 -24.06 -0.09 1.34
N THR A 82 -24.42 -1.10 0.57
CA THR A 82 -23.49 -1.74 -0.35
C THR A 82 -23.55 -1.07 -1.71
N VAL A 83 -22.41 -0.54 -2.15
CA VAL A 83 -22.24 0.08 -3.46
C VAL A 83 -21.43 -0.89 -4.33
N ARG A 84 -22.07 -1.47 -5.35
CA ARG A 84 -21.39 -2.32 -6.34
C ARG A 84 -21.25 -1.53 -7.63
N VAL A 85 -20.05 -1.48 -8.17
CA VAL A 85 -19.78 -0.78 -9.42
C VAL A 85 -18.99 -1.67 -10.36
N GLU A 86 -19.53 -1.90 -11.55
CA GLU A 86 -18.78 -2.50 -12.65
C GLU A 86 -18.22 -1.38 -13.53
N VAL A 87 -16.93 -1.39 -13.79
CA VAL A 87 -16.24 -0.36 -14.57
C VAL A 87 -15.39 -0.99 -15.67
N PRO A 88 -15.08 -0.25 -16.75
CA PRO A 88 -14.05 -0.66 -17.70
C PRO A 88 -12.68 -0.85 -17.03
N GLU A 89 -11.87 -1.73 -17.59
CA GLU A 89 -10.47 -1.87 -17.19
C GLU A 89 -9.73 -0.52 -17.21
N ARG A 90 -8.77 -0.36 -16.29
CA ARG A 90 -7.98 0.87 -16.11
C ARG A 90 -8.80 2.11 -15.73
N ALA A 91 -10.01 1.94 -15.21
CA ALA A 91 -10.74 3.05 -14.61
C ALA A 91 -9.98 3.67 -13.44
N GLU A 92 -10.00 4.99 -13.35
CA GLU A 92 -9.47 5.73 -12.19
C GLU A 92 -10.50 5.66 -11.07
N ILE A 93 -10.10 5.24 -9.87
CA ILE A 93 -10.97 5.00 -8.72
C ILE A 93 -10.65 5.97 -7.60
N GLU A 94 -11.62 6.79 -7.23
CA GLU A 94 -11.54 7.67 -6.07
C GLU A 94 -12.64 7.32 -5.07
N VAL A 95 -12.25 6.89 -3.86
CA VAL A 95 -13.21 6.48 -2.82
C VAL A 95 -12.92 7.21 -1.53
N ALA A 96 -13.92 7.91 -1.01
CA ALA A 96 -13.86 8.59 0.27
C ALA A 96 -14.96 8.05 1.20
N THR A 97 -14.55 7.50 2.34
CA THR A 97 -15.49 6.92 3.30
C THR A 97 -15.19 7.37 4.73
N ALA A 98 -16.15 7.19 5.63
CA ALA A 98 -15.89 7.32 7.06
C ALA A 98 -15.59 5.94 7.69
N SER A 99 -16.43 4.94 7.41
CA SER A 99 -16.29 3.60 7.97
C SER A 99 -16.76 2.48 7.02
N ALA A 100 -16.74 2.72 5.72
CA ALA A 100 -17.03 1.68 4.74
C ALA A 100 -15.75 0.98 4.30
N ASP A 101 -15.85 -0.31 4.10
CA ASP A 101 -14.80 -1.13 3.52
C ASP A 101 -14.77 -0.97 1.98
N LEU A 102 -13.60 -1.21 1.40
CA LEU A 102 -13.38 -1.14 -0.04
C LEU A 102 -12.83 -2.47 -0.55
N GLU A 103 -13.45 -2.98 -1.60
CA GLU A 103 -12.94 -4.12 -2.37
C GLU A 103 -12.81 -3.71 -3.84
N ILE A 104 -11.63 -3.83 -4.40
CA ILE A 104 -11.38 -3.61 -5.83
C ILE A 104 -10.87 -4.91 -6.43
N ASN A 105 -11.59 -5.42 -7.41
CA ASN A 105 -11.29 -6.65 -8.12
C ASN A 105 -11.00 -6.35 -9.59
N GLY A 106 -9.93 -6.92 -10.11
CA GLY A 106 -9.49 -6.76 -11.49
C GLY A 106 -8.63 -5.51 -11.74
N PRO A 107 -8.14 -5.33 -12.98
CA PRO A 107 -7.14 -4.32 -13.29
C PRO A 107 -7.74 -2.92 -13.38
N VAL A 108 -7.45 -2.08 -12.39
CA VAL A 108 -7.82 -0.66 -12.38
C VAL A 108 -6.65 0.24 -12.77
N GLY A 109 -6.93 1.51 -13.05
CA GLY A 109 -5.92 2.55 -13.28
C GLY A 109 -5.35 3.09 -11.97
N ASP A 110 -5.53 4.40 -11.73
CA ASP A 110 -5.13 5.02 -10.47
C ASP A 110 -6.15 4.73 -9.36
N VAL A 111 -5.68 4.61 -8.11
CA VAL A 111 -6.55 4.45 -6.93
C VAL A 111 -6.23 5.51 -5.89
N ASP A 112 -7.22 6.32 -5.50
CA ASP A 112 -7.16 7.22 -4.34
C ASP A 112 -8.22 6.77 -3.31
N PHE A 113 -7.79 6.21 -2.19
CA PHE A 113 -8.66 5.75 -1.11
C PHE A 113 -8.42 6.51 0.18
N LYS A 114 -9.48 7.10 0.72
CA LYS A 114 -9.47 7.84 1.98
C LYS A 114 -10.56 7.33 2.91
N THR A 115 -10.16 6.91 4.11
CA THR A 115 -11.12 6.44 5.12
C THR A 115 -10.70 6.85 6.53
N ALA A 116 -11.68 6.94 7.43
CA ALA A 116 -11.35 7.04 8.85
C ALA A 116 -11.17 5.65 9.49
N SER A 117 -12.02 4.66 9.15
CA SER A 117 -11.93 3.33 9.80
C SER A 117 -12.41 2.15 8.95
N GLY A 118 -12.31 2.23 7.63
CA GLY A 118 -12.61 1.12 6.73
C GLY A 118 -11.37 0.33 6.34
N ASN A 119 -11.54 -0.94 6.06
CA ASN A 119 -10.49 -1.76 5.46
C ASN A 119 -10.50 -1.64 3.94
N ALA A 120 -9.37 -1.88 3.30
CA ALA A 120 -9.31 -1.95 1.84
C ALA A 120 -8.60 -3.22 1.39
N SER A 121 -9.19 -3.86 0.37
CA SER A 121 -8.59 -4.94 -0.40
C SER A 121 -8.57 -4.52 -1.88
N ILE A 122 -7.39 -4.41 -2.44
CA ILE A 122 -7.18 -3.91 -3.81
C ILE A 122 -6.29 -4.93 -4.52
N ASP A 123 -6.76 -5.52 -5.62
CA ASP A 123 -6.00 -6.54 -6.34
C ASP A 123 -4.89 -5.93 -7.19
N ASP A 124 -5.22 -5.54 -8.43
CA ASP A 124 -4.26 -5.09 -9.43
C ASP A 124 -4.48 -3.63 -9.79
N VAL A 125 -3.45 -2.83 -9.63
CA VAL A 125 -3.43 -1.42 -10.03
C VAL A 125 -2.36 -1.22 -11.09
N ALA A 126 -2.78 -0.83 -12.29
CA ALA A 126 -1.85 -0.64 -13.41
C ALA A 126 -1.02 0.64 -13.31
N ALA A 127 -1.50 1.62 -12.54
CA ALA A 127 -0.86 2.93 -12.33
C ALA A 127 -0.57 3.19 -10.84
N ASP A 128 -0.88 4.38 -10.34
CA ASP A 128 -0.50 4.81 -9.00
C ASP A 128 -1.56 4.50 -7.94
N VAL A 129 -1.09 4.29 -6.70
CA VAL A 129 -1.96 4.10 -5.53
C VAL A 129 -1.68 5.16 -4.48
N THR A 130 -2.73 5.84 -4.03
CA THR A 130 -2.68 6.69 -2.84
C THR A 130 -3.72 6.22 -1.83
N THR A 131 -3.28 5.83 -0.63
CA THR A 131 -4.20 5.44 0.44
C THR A 131 -3.94 6.23 1.72
N LYS A 132 -5.03 6.68 2.37
CA LYS A 132 -4.98 7.34 3.66
C LYS A 132 -6.04 6.78 4.58
N THR A 133 -5.63 6.15 5.67
CA THR A 133 -6.54 5.63 6.68
C THR A 133 -6.15 6.10 8.08
N ALA A 134 -7.12 6.34 8.94
CA ALA A 134 -6.80 6.57 10.34
C ALA A 134 -6.78 5.24 11.10
N SER A 135 -7.74 4.34 10.83
CA SER A 135 -7.81 3.05 11.49
C SER A 135 -8.45 2.05 10.52
N GLY A 136 -7.73 1.09 10.10
CA GLY A 136 -8.16 0.08 9.15
C GLY A 136 -6.97 -0.49 8.40
N SER A 137 -7.03 -1.76 8.08
CA SER A 137 -5.98 -2.44 7.34
C SER A 137 -6.16 -2.24 5.85
N VAL A 138 -5.05 -2.03 5.15
CA VAL A 138 -5.02 -1.89 3.68
C VAL A 138 -4.16 -3.00 3.12
N THR A 139 -4.76 -3.82 2.29
CA THR A 139 -4.08 -4.90 1.55
C THR A 139 -4.12 -4.58 0.07
N ILE A 140 -2.97 -4.56 -0.57
CA ILE A 140 -2.82 -4.25 -1.99
C ILE A 140 -2.03 -5.38 -2.63
N GLY A 141 -2.51 -5.89 -3.75
CA GLY A 141 -1.83 -6.89 -4.55
C GLY A 141 -0.65 -6.29 -5.31
N THR A 142 -0.82 -6.04 -6.60
CA THR A 142 0.24 -5.51 -7.45
C THR A 142 0.00 -4.05 -7.82
N VAL A 143 1.08 -3.25 -7.88
CA VAL A 143 1.05 -1.84 -8.29
C VAL A 143 2.08 -1.63 -9.40
N GLY A 144 1.61 -1.24 -10.57
CA GLY A 144 2.46 -0.98 -11.74
C GLY A 144 3.19 0.36 -11.68
N GLY A 145 2.65 1.34 -10.97
CA GLY A 145 3.23 2.67 -10.74
C GLY A 145 3.79 2.85 -9.34
N ASP A 146 3.61 4.04 -8.80
CA ASP A 146 4.05 4.43 -7.46
C ASP A 146 2.97 4.13 -6.41
N ILE A 147 3.40 3.87 -5.17
CA ILE A 147 2.49 3.75 -4.04
C ILE A 147 2.80 4.78 -2.95
N ARG A 148 1.76 5.46 -2.45
CA ARG A 148 1.79 6.29 -1.26
C ARG A 148 0.71 5.85 -0.29
N ALA A 149 1.10 5.16 0.76
CA ALA A 149 0.16 4.66 1.77
C ALA A 149 0.47 5.22 3.15
N SER A 150 -0.55 5.72 3.83
CA SER A 150 -0.42 6.25 5.18
C SER A 150 -1.52 5.77 6.10
N THR A 151 -1.13 5.35 7.32
CA THR A 151 -2.06 4.95 8.37
C THR A 151 -1.67 5.56 9.71
N VAL A 152 -2.65 5.81 10.55
CA VAL A 152 -2.37 6.11 11.96
C VAL A 152 -2.35 4.81 12.77
N SER A 153 -3.35 3.94 12.56
CA SER A 153 -3.50 2.71 13.33
C SER A 153 -4.13 1.63 12.46
N GLY A 154 -3.34 0.82 11.87
CA GLY A 154 -3.76 -0.25 10.97
C GLY A 154 -2.58 -0.78 10.17
N ASP A 155 -2.71 -1.98 9.70
CA ASP A 155 -1.66 -2.64 8.94
C ASP A 155 -1.69 -2.24 7.47
N LEU A 156 -0.51 -2.13 6.89
CA LEU A 156 -0.32 -1.90 5.46
C LEU A 156 0.39 -3.11 4.85
N ARG A 157 -0.26 -3.78 3.92
CA ARG A 157 0.31 -4.91 3.17
C ARG A 157 0.27 -4.61 1.68
N CYS A 158 1.40 -4.76 1.02
CA CYS A 158 1.49 -4.68 -0.44
C CYS A 158 2.32 -5.85 -0.96
N SER A 159 1.79 -6.60 -1.93
CA SER A 159 2.51 -7.75 -2.47
C SER A 159 3.68 -7.31 -3.33
N SER A 160 3.47 -6.41 -4.28
CA SER A 160 4.55 -5.89 -5.11
C SER A 160 4.27 -4.49 -5.65
N VAL A 161 5.33 -3.72 -5.86
CA VAL A 161 5.28 -2.40 -6.49
C VAL A 161 6.44 -2.27 -7.49
N ALA A 162 6.13 -1.85 -8.71
CA ALA A 162 7.15 -1.62 -9.73
C ALA A 162 7.83 -0.26 -9.59
N GLY A 163 7.07 0.77 -9.25
CA GLY A 163 7.53 2.13 -9.02
C GLY A 163 8.07 2.39 -7.62
N ALA A 164 8.10 3.66 -7.22
CA ALA A 164 8.56 4.08 -5.90
C ALA A 164 7.48 3.80 -4.83
N ALA A 165 7.93 3.37 -3.63
CA ALA A 165 7.04 3.08 -2.52
C ALA A 165 7.30 4.03 -1.35
N HIS A 166 6.24 4.72 -0.89
CA HIS A 166 6.28 5.59 0.27
C HIS A 166 5.23 5.14 1.29
N PHE A 167 5.69 4.63 2.41
CA PHE A 167 4.84 4.16 3.51
C PHE A 167 5.03 4.99 4.77
N SER A 168 3.93 5.32 5.44
CA SER A 168 3.95 6.01 6.73
C SER A 168 2.94 5.38 7.67
N ALA A 169 3.40 4.87 8.82
CA ALA A 169 2.56 4.27 9.85
C ALA A 169 2.91 4.84 11.23
N THR A 170 1.89 5.21 12.02
CA THR A 170 2.14 5.57 13.42
C THR A 170 2.07 4.32 14.30
N SER A 171 1.05 3.48 14.13
CA SER A 171 0.93 2.18 14.81
C SER A 171 0.35 1.18 13.82
N GLY A 172 0.94 0.03 13.74
CA GLY A 172 0.57 -1.03 12.81
C GLY A 172 1.77 -1.58 12.07
N ASP A 173 1.65 -2.79 11.61
CA ASP A 173 2.72 -3.47 10.88
C ASP A 173 2.69 -3.08 9.40
N LEU A 174 3.88 -3.02 8.81
CA LEU A 174 4.07 -2.75 7.39
C LEU A 174 4.74 -3.95 6.73
N GLU A 175 4.13 -4.46 5.68
CA GLU A 175 4.64 -5.57 4.90
C GLU A 175 4.64 -5.23 3.41
N LEU A 176 5.81 -5.32 2.78
CA LEU A 176 5.99 -5.18 1.34
C LEU A 176 6.71 -6.41 0.82
N GLY A 177 6.12 -7.13 -0.12
CA GLY A 177 6.69 -8.36 -0.66
C GLY A 177 7.85 -8.09 -1.63
N ALA A 178 7.65 -7.22 -2.62
CA ALA A 178 8.70 -6.87 -3.56
C ALA A 178 8.63 -5.41 -4.00
N ALA A 179 9.78 -4.79 -4.27
CA ALA A 179 9.88 -3.45 -4.83
C ALA A 179 10.90 -3.39 -5.96
N GLY A 180 10.44 -2.91 -7.13
CA GLY A 180 11.29 -2.68 -8.30
C GLY A 180 12.10 -1.38 -8.24
N SER A 181 11.68 -0.43 -7.40
CA SER A 181 12.33 0.88 -7.26
C SER A 181 12.55 1.21 -5.77
N ARG A 182 12.88 2.49 -5.50
CA ARG A 182 13.23 2.95 -4.14
C ARG A 182 12.04 2.89 -3.18
N VAL A 183 12.30 2.43 -1.97
CA VAL A 183 11.33 2.34 -0.88
C VAL A 183 11.67 3.34 0.22
N GLU A 184 10.70 4.13 0.65
CA GLU A 184 10.79 4.98 1.84
C GLU A 184 9.75 4.54 2.86
N VAL A 185 10.19 4.24 4.09
CA VAL A 185 9.34 3.82 5.19
C VAL A 185 9.55 4.73 6.39
N LYS A 186 8.45 5.23 6.95
CA LYS A 186 8.41 5.94 8.24
C LYS A 186 7.43 5.23 9.15
N ALA A 187 7.93 4.59 10.21
CA ALA A 187 7.10 3.93 11.21
C ALA A 187 7.45 4.45 12.61
N THR A 188 6.44 4.59 13.46
CA THR A 188 6.68 4.96 14.86
C THR A 188 6.59 3.74 15.78
N SER A 189 5.53 2.96 15.67
CA SER A 189 5.37 1.70 16.40
C SER A 189 4.81 0.63 15.47
N GLY A 190 5.46 -0.50 15.41
CA GLY A 190 5.09 -1.61 14.53
C GLY A 190 6.30 -2.18 13.83
N ASN A 191 6.15 -3.38 13.34
CA ASN A 191 7.20 -4.07 12.62
C ASN A 191 7.18 -3.67 11.14
N VAL A 192 8.37 -3.59 10.57
CA VAL A 192 8.56 -3.32 9.15
C VAL A 192 9.17 -4.55 8.50
N ARG A 193 8.45 -5.16 7.58
CA ARG A 193 8.93 -6.30 6.79
C ARG A 193 9.00 -5.90 5.33
N LEU A 194 10.20 -5.91 4.77
CA LEU A 194 10.46 -5.68 3.36
C LEU A 194 11.02 -6.99 2.76
N GLY A 195 10.40 -7.45 1.70
CA GLY A 195 10.79 -8.67 1.00
C GLY A 195 11.98 -8.42 0.08
N GLU A 196 11.75 -8.47 -1.23
CA GLU A 196 12.79 -8.30 -2.25
C GLU A 196 12.93 -6.83 -2.66
N LEU A 197 14.11 -6.27 -2.50
CA LEU A 197 14.43 -4.89 -2.87
C LEU A 197 15.42 -4.85 -4.02
N ALA A 198 14.99 -4.33 -5.18
CA ALA A 198 15.84 -4.20 -6.35
C ALA A 198 16.72 -2.94 -6.31
N ALA A 199 16.27 -1.85 -5.66
CA ALA A 199 16.96 -0.55 -5.68
C ALA A 199 17.25 0.05 -4.30
N GLY A 200 17.05 -0.73 -3.23
CA GLY A 200 17.30 -0.31 -1.85
C GLY A 200 16.14 0.43 -1.18
N ALA A 201 16.38 0.86 0.07
CA ALA A 201 15.35 1.51 0.88
C ALA A 201 15.92 2.52 1.90
N ASP A 202 15.06 3.46 2.34
CA ASP A 202 15.29 4.33 3.49
C ASP A 202 14.21 4.03 4.55
N VAL A 203 14.61 3.44 5.67
CA VAL A 203 13.70 3.01 6.73
C VAL A 203 13.98 3.79 7.99
N LYS A 204 12.96 4.49 8.50
CA LYS A 204 12.97 5.17 9.79
C LYS A 204 11.93 4.53 10.70
N ASN A 205 12.38 3.87 11.75
CA ASN A 205 11.53 3.25 12.76
C ASN A 205 11.88 3.74 14.15
N VAL A 206 10.88 3.96 15.00
CA VAL A 206 11.15 4.35 16.39
C VAL A 206 11.09 3.11 17.28
N SER A 207 10.05 2.29 17.16
CA SER A 207 9.88 1.09 17.99
C SER A 207 9.28 -0.06 17.17
N GLY A 208 9.93 -1.19 17.24
CA GLY A 208 9.58 -2.40 16.50
C GLY A 208 10.72 -2.90 15.62
N ASN A 209 10.61 -4.11 15.16
CA ASN A 209 11.65 -4.77 14.40
C ASN A 209 11.60 -4.37 12.92
N VAL A 210 12.77 -4.27 12.31
CA VAL A 210 12.92 -4.06 10.87
C VAL A 210 13.55 -5.30 10.25
N ARG A 211 12.88 -5.91 9.30
CA ARG A 211 13.41 -7.07 8.56
C ARG A 211 13.37 -6.84 7.05
N VAL A 212 14.53 -6.94 6.42
CA VAL A 212 14.68 -6.93 4.97
C VAL A 212 15.11 -8.34 4.55
N LEU A 213 14.31 -9.01 3.71
CA LEU A 213 14.55 -10.42 3.38
C LEU A 213 15.63 -10.59 2.31
N ALA A 214 15.61 -9.76 1.27
CA ALA A 214 16.56 -9.85 0.19
C ALA A 214 16.88 -8.47 -0.40
N LEU A 215 18.12 -8.05 -0.26
CA LEU A 215 18.65 -6.84 -0.87
C LEU A 215 19.60 -7.23 -2.01
N GLY A 216 19.20 -6.92 -3.24
CA GLY A 216 19.95 -7.28 -4.46
C GLY A 216 20.92 -6.21 -4.91
N GLU A 217 20.55 -4.94 -4.87
CA GLU A 217 21.34 -3.80 -5.33
C GLU A 217 20.90 -2.52 -4.62
N GLY A 218 21.76 -1.50 -4.63
CA GLY A 218 21.46 -0.16 -4.17
C GLY A 218 21.81 0.11 -2.71
N GLN A 219 21.16 1.09 -2.12
CA GLN A 219 21.47 1.59 -0.79
C GLN A 219 20.35 1.27 0.18
N LEU A 220 20.69 0.66 1.31
CA LEU A 220 19.77 0.47 2.42
C LEU A 220 20.22 1.32 3.61
N HIS A 221 19.39 2.28 3.98
CA HIS A 221 19.58 3.08 5.16
C HIS A 221 18.50 2.76 6.18
N VAL A 222 18.89 2.21 7.33
CA VAL A 222 17.97 1.91 8.43
C VAL A 222 18.34 2.78 9.63
N ARG A 223 17.35 3.53 10.14
CA ARG A 223 17.46 4.26 11.40
C ARG A 223 16.41 3.76 12.35
N SER A 224 16.83 3.14 13.44
CA SER A 224 15.94 2.64 14.51
C SER A 224 16.30 3.27 15.85
N VAL A 225 15.31 3.43 16.71
CA VAL A 225 15.59 3.80 18.12
C VAL A 225 15.55 2.56 18.99
N SER A 226 14.54 1.69 18.81
CA SER A 226 14.40 0.47 19.60
C SER A 226 13.83 -0.66 18.77
N GLY A 227 14.45 -1.80 18.82
CA GLY A 227 14.07 -3.01 18.08
C GLY A 227 15.21 -3.56 17.24
N ASP A 228 15.10 -4.82 16.92
CA ASP A 228 16.12 -5.54 16.16
C ASP A 228 16.02 -5.25 14.67
N VAL A 229 17.17 -5.23 14.00
CA VAL A 229 17.27 -5.04 12.55
C VAL A 229 17.90 -6.28 11.93
N ALA A 230 17.20 -6.95 11.03
CA ALA A 230 17.69 -8.09 10.31
C ALA A 230 17.71 -7.81 8.79
N VAL A 231 18.86 -8.02 8.15
CA VAL A 231 19.03 -7.76 6.71
C VAL A 231 19.61 -8.98 6.02
N GLY A 232 18.88 -9.50 5.05
CA GLY A 232 19.34 -10.52 4.12
C GLY A 232 19.94 -9.90 2.85
N VAL A 233 21.12 -10.32 2.46
CA VAL A 233 21.82 -9.84 1.26
C VAL A 233 21.94 -10.97 0.25
N VAL A 234 21.60 -10.70 -1.01
CA VAL A 234 21.70 -11.67 -2.11
C VAL A 234 23.16 -12.08 -2.35
N LYS A 235 23.38 -13.30 -2.79
CA LYS A 235 24.72 -13.79 -3.13
C LYS A 235 25.29 -13.06 -4.38
N GLY A 236 26.61 -12.89 -4.44
CA GLY A 236 27.29 -12.36 -5.63
C GLY A 236 27.28 -10.83 -5.74
N VAL A 237 26.94 -10.12 -4.67
CA VAL A 237 27.00 -8.64 -4.63
C VAL A 237 28.21 -8.17 -3.82
N GLN A 238 28.77 -7.01 -4.18
CA GLN A 238 29.75 -6.31 -3.36
C GLN A 238 29.03 -5.59 -2.24
N LEU A 239 29.28 -5.99 -0.99
CA LEU A 239 28.64 -5.45 0.20
C LEU A 239 29.58 -4.47 0.93
N HIS A 240 29.15 -3.23 1.09
CA HIS A 240 29.73 -2.26 2.01
C HIS A 240 28.82 -2.08 3.21
N VAL A 241 29.37 -2.19 4.42
CA VAL A 241 28.59 -2.17 5.66
C VAL A 241 29.10 -1.08 6.60
N ASP A 242 28.18 -0.23 7.03
CA ASP A 242 28.37 0.78 8.08
C ASP A 242 27.29 0.60 9.14
N VAL A 243 27.66 0.07 10.33
CA VAL A 243 26.69 -0.22 11.39
C VAL A 243 27.13 0.43 12.68
N GLU A 244 26.25 1.25 13.22
CA GLU A 244 26.37 1.88 14.54
C GLU A 244 25.22 1.45 15.43
N THR A 245 25.50 0.91 16.61
CA THR A 245 24.52 0.71 17.69
C THR A 245 25.08 1.21 19.01
N ALA A 246 24.26 1.92 19.78
CA ALA A 246 24.70 2.38 21.11
C ALA A 246 24.56 1.27 22.15
N SER A 247 23.55 0.41 22.01
CA SER A 247 23.33 -0.73 22.90
C SER A 247 22.73 -1.90 22.09
N GLY A 248 23.48 -2.98 21.95
CA GLY A 248 23.10 -4.17 21.21
C GLY A 248 24.30 -4.88 20.59
N LEU A 249 24.07 -6.04 20.06
CA LEU A 249 25.07 -6.85 19.38
C LEU A 249 24.94 -6.69 17.86
N VAL A 250 26.08 -6.60 17.19
CA VAL A 250 26.14 -6.69 15.72
C VAL A 250 26.67 -8.06 15.36
N HIS A 251 25.87 -8.82 14.61
CA HIS A 251 26.24 -10.13 14.13
C HIS A 251 26.19 -10.16 12.61
N SER A 252 27.20 -10.76 11.98
CA SER A 252 27.22 -10.95 10.53
C SER A 252 27.67 -12.37 10.19
N ASP A 253 26.83 -13.09 9.46
CA ASP A 253 27.17 -14.38 8.87
C ASP A 253 27.97 -14.24 7.56
N ILE A 254 28.08 -13.01 7.04
CA ILE A 254 28.83 -12.70 5.83
C ILE A 254 30.23 -12.29 6.26
N PRO A 255 31.30 -12.95 5.76
CA PRO A 255 32.66 -12.56 6.08
C PRO A 255 32.93 -11.14 5.57
N LEU A 256 33.03 -10.20 6.51
CA LEU A 256 33.40 -8.80 6.25
C LEU A 256 34.92 -8.73 6.17
N ARG A 257 35.47 -8.15 5.10
CA ARG A 257 36.91 -7.91 4.94
C ARG A 257 37.17 -6.41 5.06
N ASP A 258 38.13 -6.05 5.88
CA ASP A 258 38.64 -4.69 5.95
C ASP A 258 39.47 -4.39 4.71
N GLY A 259 39.03 -3.41 3.90
CA GLY A 259 39.79 -2.86 2.81
C GLY A 259 39.12 -2.96 1.43
N PRO A 260 39.59 -2.15 0.46
CA PRO A 260 39.04 -2.13 -0.88
C PRO A 260 39.35 -3.45 -1.60
N VAL A 261 38.33 -4.14 -2.07
CA VAL A 261 38.48 -5.33 -2.92
C VAL A 261 38.84 -4.87 -4.34
N GLY A 262 40.13 -4.89 -4.67
CA GLY A 262 40.60 -4.71 -6.03
C GLY A 262 40.44 -6.02 -6.80
N GLY A 263 39.42 -6.14 -7.61
CA GLY A 263 39.24 -7.21 -8.60
C GLY A 263 38.79 -6.59 -9.93
N ALA A 264 39.65 -6.73 -10.97
CA ALA A 264 39.30 -6.41 -12.35
C ALA A 264 38.31 -7.46 -12.86
N GLY A 265 37.04 -7.30 -12.53
CA GLY A 265 35.93 -8.13 -12.96
C GLY A 265 34.72 -7.25 -13.34
N ARG A 266 33.78 -7.83 -14.07
CA ARG A 266 32.48 -7.21 -14.42
C ARG A 266 31.94 -6.44 -13.22
N PRO A 267 31.28 -5.28 -13.39
CA PRO A 267 30.66 -4.58 -12.28
C PRO A 267 29.63 -5.52 -11.65
N GLU A 268 29.99 -6.08 -10.50
CA GLU A 268 29.08 -6.82 -9.64
C GLU A 268 28.10 -5.81 -9.03
N ALA A 269 26.84 -6.20 -8.87
CA ALA A 269 25.86 -5.39 -8.17
C ALA A 269 26.42 -4.96 -6.81
N ARG A 270 26.22 -3.69 -6.46
CA ARG A 270 26.76 -3.12 -5.22
C ARG A 270 25.64 -2.84 -4.25
N VAL A 271 25.86 -3.19 -3.01
CA VAL A 271 24.99 -2.93 -1.87
C VAL A 271 25.74 -2.09 -0.84
N ASP A 272 25.23 -0.90 -0.56
CA ASP A 272 25.70 -0.05 0.53
C ASP A 272 24.68 -0.12 1.67
N LEU A 273 25.04 -0.78 2.78
CA LEU A 273 24.21 -0.97 3.96
C LEU A 273 24.64 -0.03 5.07
N SER A 274 23.77 0.87 5.50
CA SER A 274 23.99 1.73 6.65
C SER A 274 22.87 1.53 7.68
N VAL A 275 23.22 1.06 8.87
CA VAL A 275 22.27 0.82 9.97
C VAL A 275 22.70 1.62 11.18
N ARG A 276 21.80 2.47 11.69
CA ARG A 276 21.98 3.19 12.94
C ARG A 276 20.87 2.84 13.90
N SER A 277 21.24 2.27 15.05
CA SER A 277 20.29 1.93 16.12
C SER A 277 20.75 2.53 17.45
N VAL A 278 19.80 2.87 18.30
CA VAL A 278 20.13 3.24 19.69
C VAL A 278 20.08 1.99 20.57
N SER A 279 19.06 1.15 20.42
CA SER A 279 18.92 -0.08 21.20
C SER A 279 18.33 -1.20 20.34
N GLY A 280 19.00 -2.32 20.28
CA GLY A 280 18.59 -3.50 19.50
C GLY A 280 19.77 -4.15 18.79
N ASN A 281 19.59 -5.41 18.45
CA ASN A 281 20.60 -6.18 17.76
C ASN A 281 20.51 -5.94 16.26
N VAL A 282 21.65 -6.02 15.58
CA VAL A 282 21.73 -5.93 14.12
C VAL A 282 22.28 -7.25 13.58
N GLU A 283 21.50 -7.91 12.76
CA GLU A 283 21.85 -9.17 12.12
C GLU A 283 21.97 -8.98 10.61
N ILE A 284 23.09 -9.37 10.03
CA ILE A 284 23.35 -9.33 8.60
C ILE A 284 23.66 -10.75 8.12
N GLY A 285 22.79 -11.28 7.31
CA GLY A 285 22.92 -12.63 6.81
C GLY A 285 22.74 -12.74 5.29
N ARG A 286 22.84 -13.97 4.79
CA ARG A 286 22.47 -14.26 3.40
C ARG A 286 20.95 -14.29 3.27
N ALA A 287 20.45 -13.69 2.18
CA ALA A 287 19.05 -13.86 1.82
C ALA A 287 18.74 -15.37 1.67
N LEU A 288 17.64 -15.80 2.30
CA LEU A 288 17.14 -17.15 2.10
C LEU A 288 16.70 -17.27 0.65
N GLU A 289 17.24 -18.26 -0.06
CA GLU A 289 16.77 -18.55 -1.42
C GLU A 289 15.30 -18.92 -1.32
N HIS A 290 14.43 -18.10 -1.92
CA HIS A 290 13.04 -18.50 -2.10
C HIS A 290 13.04 -19.65 -3.11
N VAL A 291 12.71 -20.84 -2.63
CA VAL A 291 12.33 -21.93 -3.53
C VAL A 291 11.01 -21.51 -4.13
N ALA A 292 11.03 -21.21 -5.43
CA ALA A 292 9.87 -20.86 -6.25
C ALA A 292 8.80 -21.96 -6.26
#